data_e69f12cd39629d36ccb5fdcfb61b6ce5
#
_entry.id   e69f12cd39629d36ccb5fdcfb61b6ce5
#
_cell.length_a   1.000
_cell.length_b   1.000
_cell.length_c   1.000
_cell.angle_alpha   90.00
_cell.angle_beta   90.00
_cell.angle_gamma   90.00
#
_symmetry.space_group_name_H-M   'P 1'
#
loop_
_entity.id
_entity.type
_entity.pdbx_description
1 polymer ?
#
loop_
_entity_poly.entity_id
_entity_poly.type
_entity_poly.pdbx_seq_one_letter_code
_entity_poly.pdbx_strand_id
1 'polypeptide(L)'
;MLRVGNLSIPLSATEEEIAQQLLRRLRIPREALLSWKIHRKSVDARDKGDVHFVLTVDVTLREEAAVLRRLKPGVAVRVQPAPALKLPRAAFARPPLVVGAGPAGLFAALTLAQAGARPILIERGKAVEKRALDVERMS
;
A
#
# COMPACT_ATOMS: atom_id res chain seq x y z
N MET A 1 -3.74 -2.91 16.04
CA MET A 1 -3.11 -1.87 15.22
C MET A 1 -4.15 -0.82 14.87
N LEU A 2 -3.84 0.44 15.03
CA LEU A 2 -4.71 1.56 14.68
C LEU A 2 -4.15 2.28 13.44
N ARG A 3 -5.02 2.85 12.63
CA ARG A 3 -4.67 3.70 11.49
C ARG A 3 -5.04 5.13 11.78
N VAL A 4 -4.06 6.02 11.72
CA VAL A 4 -4.19 7.46 11.92
C VAL A 4 -4.14 8.12 10.55
N GLY A 5 -5.20 8.81 10.18
CA GLY A 5 -5.29 9.54 8.91
C GLY A 5 -5.01 11.03 9.03
N ASN A 6 -4.84 11.67 7.88
CA ASN A 6 -4.74 13.12 7.75
C ASN A 6 -3.67 13.76 8.66
N LEU A 7 -2.48 13.18 8.68
CA LEU A 7 -1.33 13.74 9.36
C LEU A 7 -0.56 14.62 8.38
N SER A 8 -0.73 15.93 8.48
CA SER A 8 0.00 16.91 7.65
C SER A 8 1.38 17.15 8.22
N ILE A 9 2.42 17.00 7.40
CA ILE A 9 3.82 17.20 7.79
C ILE A 9 4.59 17.95 6.70
N PRO A 10 5.58 18.77 7.05
CA PRO A 10 6.45 19.43 6.09
C PRO A 10 7.14 18.42 5.15
N LEU A 11 7.53 18.88 3.96
CA LEU A 11 8.27 18.03 3.00
C LEU A 11 9.63 17.55 3.55
N SER A 12 10.24 18.33 4.42
CA SER A 12 11.53 18.06 5.08
C SER A 12 11.43 17.29 6.39
N ALA A 13 10.21 16.86 6.80
CA ALA A 13 10.01 16.25 8.11
C ALA A 13 10.80 14.96 8.26
N THR A 14 11.47 14.83 9.39
CA THR A 14 12.21 13.63 9.82
C THR A 14 11.26 12.58 10.41
N GLU A 15 11.74 11.36 10.55
CA GLU A 15 10.97 10.29 11.22
C GLU A 15 10.62 10.64 12.67
N GLU A 16 11.53 11.32 13.39
CA GLU A 16 11.30 11.74 14.77
C GLU A 16 10.17 12.78 14.85
N GLU A 17 10.12 13.73 13.93
CA GLU A 17 9.03 14.74 13.88
C GLU A 17 7.70 14.08 13.54
N ILE A 18 7.68 13.07 12.67
CA ILE A 18 6.47 12.27 12.39
C ILE A 18 6.02 11.55 13.66
N ALA A 19 6.95 10.91 14.38
CA ALA A 19 6.64 10.24 15.63
C ALA A 19 6.08 11.21 16.69
N GLN A 20 6.68 12.38 16.85
CA GLN A 20 6.19 13.40 17.77
C GLN A 20 4.79 13.89 17.40
N GLN A 21 4.51 14.08 16.12
CA GLN A 21 3.16 14.45 15.67
C GLN A 21 2.13 13.35 15.96
N LEU A 22 2.52 12.07 15.79
CA LEU A 22 1.67 10.94 16.15
C LEU A 22 1.34 10.92 17.63
N LEU A 23 2.35 11.14 18.51
CA LEU A 23 2.14 11.21 19.97
C LEU A 23 1.16 12.32 20.35
N ARG A 24 1.33 13.52 19.78
CA ARG A 24 0.42 14.66 19.98
C ARG A 24 -1.00 14.36 19.49
N ARG A 25 -1.11 13.79 18.26
CA ARG A 25 -2.41 13.49 17.65
C ARG A 25 -3.19 12.43 18.42
N LEU A 26 -2.49 11.42 18.94
CA LEU A 26 -3.06 10.34 19.75
C LEU A 26 -3.16 10.68 21.23
N ARG A 27 -2.53 11.76 21.68
CA ARG A 27 -2.45 12.19 23.08
C ARG A 27 -1.89 11.08 23.98
N ILE A 28 -0.75 10.52 23.55
CA ILE A 28 -0.08 9.42 24.26
C ILE A 28 1.37 9.79 24.58
N PRO A 29 1.94 9.23 25.65
CA PRO A 29 3.37 9.34 25.92
C PRO A 29 4.16 8.45 24.96
N ARG A 30 5.48 8.71 24.86
CA ARG A 30 6.38 8.00 23.93
C ARG A 30 6.38 6.48 24.15
N GLU A 31 6.35 6.05 25.40
CA GLU A 31 6.42 4.64 25.82
C GLU A 31 5.17 3.84 25.42
N ALA A 32 4.06 4.52 25.11
CA ALA A 32 2.83 3.88 24.64
C ALA A 32 2.88 3.54 23.15
N LEU A 33 3.75 4.19 22.37
CA LEU A 33 3.94 3.92 20.94
C LEU A 33 5.01 2.85 20.75
N LEU A 34 4.59 1.63 20.41
CA LEU A 34 5.48 0.50 20.23
C LEU A 34 6.13 0.50 18.84
N SER A 35 5.34 0.76 17.80
CA SER A 35 5.84 0.87 16.43
C SER A 35 4.88 1.67 15.56
N TRP A 36 5.38 2.16 14.45
CA TRP A 36 4.57 2.81 13.42
C TRP A 36 5.17 2.60 12.04
N LYS A 37 4.33 2.69 11.00
CA LYS A 37 4.75 2.66 9.61
C LYS A 37 3.84 3.51 8.75
N ILE A 38 4.38 4.14 7.73
CA ILE A 38 3.59 4.87 6.75
C ILE A 38 2.80 3.86 5.91
N HIS A 39 1.48 3.98 5.95
CA HIS A 39 0.57 3.20 5.10
C HIS A 39 0.36 3.90 3.76
N ARG A 40 0.19 5.23 3.79
CA ARG A 40 -0.01 6.05 2.59
C ARG A 40 0.68 7.40 2.78
N LYS A 41 1.35 7.87 1.73
CA LYS A 41 1.95 9.20 1.63
C LYS A 41 1.40 9.88 0.38
N SER A 42 0.85 11.06 0.53
CA SER A 42 0.33 11.89 -0.55
C SER A 42 0.92 13.30 -0.42
N VAL A 43 1.04 14.02 -1.52
CA VAL A 43 1.40 15.44 -1.53
C VAL A 43 0.11 16.25 -1.57
N ASP A 44 -0.02 17.23 -0.69
CA ASP A 44 -1.01 18.29 -0.80
C ASP A 44 -0.31 19.55 -1.33
N ALA A 45 -0.70 19.95 -2.53
CA ALA A 45 -0.18 21.12 -3.24
C ALA A 45 -1.32 22.04 -3.71
N ARG A 46 -2.48 21.96 -3.07
CA ARG A 46 -3.63 22.83 -3.38
C ARG A 46 -3.32 24.30 -3.12
N ASP A 47 -2.53 24.56 -2.09
CA ASP A 47 -1.92 25.84 -1.84
C ASP A 47 -0.43 25.79 -2.21
N LYS A 48 -0.03 26.59 -3.20
CA LYS A 48 1.37 26.65 -3.66
C LYS A 48 2.32 27.21 -2.59
N GLY A 49 1.80 27.99 -1.64
CA GLY A 49 2.57 28.53 -0.51
C GLY A 49 2.74 27.54 0.65
N ASP A 50 1.92 26.48 0.71
CA ASP A 50 1.93 25.47 1.79
C ASP A 50 1.88 24.05 1.20
N VAL A 51 2.93 23.67 0.46
CA VAL A 51 3.06 22.31 -0.05
C VAL A 51 3.58 21.39 1.03
N HIS A 52 2.83 20.34 1.36
CA HIS A 52 3.18 19.42 2.43
C HIS A 52 2.76 17.96 2.14
N PHE A 53 3.27 17.02 2.93
CA PHE A 53 2.80 15.64 2.87
C PHE A 53 1.58 15.45 3.77
N VAL A 54 0.64 14.65 3.29
CA VAL A 54 -0.46 14.11 4.08
C VAL A 54 -0.24 12.61 4.23
N LEU A 55 0.01 12.18 5.46
CA LEU A 55 0.28 10.79 5.78
C LEU A 55 -0.95 10.10 6.35
N THR A 56 -1.07 8.81 6.03
CA THR A 56 -1.84 7.83 6.78
C THR A 56 -0.86 6.85 7.38
N VAL A 57 -0.89 6.69 8.69
CA VAL A 57 0.11 5.93 9.45
C VAL A 57 -0.55 4.82 10.26
N ASP A 58 -0.03 3.62 10.14
CA ASP A 58 -0.43 2.49 10.99
C ASP A 58 0.45 2.49 12.24
N VAL A 59 -0.19 2.41 13.42
CA VAL A 59 0.49 2.44 14.71
C VAL A 59 0.10 1.24 15.57
N THR A 60 1.08 0.70 16.29
CA THR A 60 0.87 -0.32 17.31
C THR A 60 1.11 0.31 18.68
N LEU A 61 0.12 0.22 19.56
CA LEU A 61 0.15 0.83 20.89
C LEU A 61 0.03 -0.23 21.97
N ARG A 62 0.48 0.07 23.20
CA ARG A 62 0.30 -0.82 24.37
C ARG A 62 -1.18 -1.05 24.66
N GLU A 63 -1.99 0.02 24.62
CA GLU A 63 -3.40 0.00 25.02
C GLU A 63 -4.30 0.62 23.94
N GLU A 64 -4.35 0.00 22.78
CA GLU A 64 -5.11 0.51 21.62
C GLU A 64 -6.58 0.81 21.93
N ALA A 65 -7.25 -0.07 22.69
CA ALA A 65 -8.66 0.08 23.00
C ALA A 65 -8.94 1.29 23.91
N ALA A 66 -8.07 1.55 24.88
CA ALA A 66 -8.17 2.70 25.78
C ALA A 66 -7.92 4.01 25.04
N VAL A 67 -6.90 4.02 24.16
CA VAL A 67 -6.59 5.19 23.33
C VAL A 67 -7.75 5.49 22.38
N LEU A 68 -8.29 4.48 21.69
CA LEU A 68 -9.37 4.69 20.73
C LEU A 68 -10.64 5.24 21.35
N ARG A 69 -10.99 4.81 22.58
CA ARG A 69 -12.19 5.30 23.30
C ARG A 69 -12.13 6.78 23.65
N ARG A 70 -10.93 7.33 23.91
CA ARG A 70 -10.76 8.76 24.30
C ARG A 70 -10.53 9.69 23.12
N LEU A 71 -10.26 9.16 21.93
CA LEU A 71 -10.06 9.96 20.73
C LEU A 71 -11.40 10.38 20.13
N LYS A 72 -11.41 11.55 19.48
CA LYS A 72 -12.57 11.96 18.69
C LYS A 72 -12.75 10.99 17.50
N PRO A 73 -14.00 10.70 17.09
CA PRO A 73 -14.27 9.91 15.91
C PRO A 73 -13.49 10.45 14.69
N GLY A 74 -12.92 9.56 13.89
CA GLY A 74 -12.17 9.90 12.68
C GLY A 74 -10.68 10.24 12.88
N VAL A 75 -10.18 10.38 14.12
CA VAL A 75 -8.74 10.59 14.37
C VAL A 75 -7.95 9.32 14.10
N ALA A 76 -8.45 8.19 14.57
CA ALA A 76 -7.88 6.88 14.32
C ALA A 76 -9.00 5.84 14.16
N VAL A 77 -8.73 4.80 13.38
CA VAL A 77 -9.64 3.66 13.19
C VAL A 77 -8.89 2.36 13.46
N ARG A 78 -9.61 1.35 13.94
CA ARG A 78 -9.02 0.02 14.09
C ARG A 78 -8.81 -0.59 12.70
N VAL A 79 -7.59 -1.02 12.42
CA VAL A 79 -7.29 -1.74 11.18
C VAL A 79 -7.70 -3.20 11.37
N GLN A 80 -8.61 -3.64 10.53
CA GLN A 80 -8.89 -5.06 10.37
C GLN A 80 -7.96 -5.60 9.28
N PRO A 81 -7.33 -6.75 9.50
CA PRO A 81 -6.58 -7.39 8.42
C PRO A 81 -7.54 -7.63 7.25
N ALA A 82 -7.10 -7.29 6.05
CA ALA A 82 -7.86 -7.65 4.87
C ALA A 82 -8.09 -9.17 4.87
N PRO A 83 -9.29 -9.64 4.57
CA PRO A 83 -9.54 -11.06 4.46
C PRO A 83 -8.58 -11.64 3.42
N ALA A 84 -7.87 -12.71 3.79
CA ALA A 84 -7.00 -13.39 2.85
C ALA A 84 -7.85 -13.89 1.67
N LEU A 85 -7.48 -13.50 0.47
CA LEU A 85 -8.13 -14.00 -0.74
C LEU A 85 -7.83 -15.50 -0.84
N LYS A 86 -8.83 -16.31 -0.54
CA LYS A 86 -8.74 -17.77 -0.71
C LYS A 86 -9.12 -18.09 -2.15
N LEU A 87 -8.12 -18.32 -2.97
CA LEU A 87 -8.35 -18.80 -4.32
C LEU A 87 -8.74 -20.29 -4.26
N PRO A 88 -9.84 -20.70 -4.91
CA PRO A 88 -10.15 -22.11 -5.04
C PRO A 88 -9.06 -22.78 -5.87
N ARG A 89 -8.72 -24.03 -5.54
CA ARG A 89 -7.83 -24.81 -6.40
C ARG A 89 -8.52 -25.06 -7.74
N ALA A 90 -7.83 -24.70 -8.81
CA ALA A 90 -8.31 -24.89 -10.16
C ALA A 90 -7.61 -26.11 -10.79
N ALA A 91 -8.39 -27.13 -11.14
CA ALA A 91 -7.91 -28.28 -11.90
C ALA A 91 -8.32 -28.10 -13.37
N PHE A 92 -7.34 -28.06 -14.24
CA PHE A 92 -7.56 -27.97 -15.68
C PHE A 92 -7.00 -29.25 -16.36
N ALA A 93 -7.75 -29.83 -17.29
CA ALA A 93 -7.29 -30.94 -18.08
C ALA A 93 -6.10 -30.58 -18.98
N ARG A 94 -5.98 -29.32 -19.36
CA ARG A 94 -4.87 -28.74 -20.13
C ARG A 94 -4.43 -27.42 -19.49
N PRO A 95 -3.15 -27.03 -19.66
CA PRO A 95 -2.69 -25.73 -19.20
C PRO A 95 -3.54 -24.59 -19.77
N PRO A 96 -4.10 -23.68 -18.95
CA PRO A 96 -4.84 -22.53 -19.44
C PRO A 96 -3.91 -21.59 -20.19
N LEU A 97 -4.38 -21.05 -21.32
CA LEU A 97 -3.65 -20.12 -22.16
C LEU A 97 -4.09 -18.70 -21.83
N VAL A 98 -3.14 -17.83 -21.50
CA VAL A 98 -3.34 -16.39 -21.31
C VAL A 98 -2.69 -15.66 -22.46
N VAL A 99 -3.45 -14.89 -23.20
CA VAL A 99 -2.98 -14.16 -24.37
C VAL A 99 -2.81 -12.69 -24.03
N GLY A 100 -1.56 -12.21 -24.13
CA GLY A 100 -1.14 -10.85 -23.81
C GLY A 100 -0.53 -10.72 -22.41
N ALA A 101 0.68 -10.15 -22.33
CA ALA A 101 1.40 -9.88 -21.08
C ALA A 101 1.19 -8.44 -20.57
N GLY A 102 0.05 -7.85 -20.87
CA GLY A 102 -0.37 -6.59 -20.25
C GLY A 102 -0.78 -6.80 -18.78
N PRO A 103 -1.13 -5.72 -18.04
CA PRO A 103 -1.48 -5.83 -16.62
C PRO A 103 -2.55 -6.89 -16.32
N ALA A 104 -3.61 -6.94 -17.12
CA ALA A 104 -4.68 -7.92 -16.95
C ALA A 104 -4.19 -9.37 -17.17
N GLY A 105 -3.40 -9.60 -18.20
CA GLY A 105 -2.85 -10.93 -18.51
C GLY A 105 -1.86 -11.43 -17.47
N LEU A 106 -0.99 -10.54 -16.96
CA LEU A 106 -0.05 -10.86 -15.88
C LEU A 106 -0.77 -11.23 -14.59
N PHE A 107 -1.80 -10.46 -14.18
CA PHE A 107 -2.59 -10.80 -13.00
C PHE A 107 -3.44 -12.05 -13.18
N ALA A 108 -3.97 -12.29 -14.38
CA ALA A 108 -4.69 -13.53 -14.68
C ALA A 108 -3.77 -14.75 -14.58
N ALA A 109 -2.58 -14.69 -15.18
CA ALA A 109 -1.60 -15.77 -15.11
C ALA A 109 -1.14 -16.01 -13.66
N LEU A 110 -0.88 -14.94 -12.89
CA LEU A 110 -0.51 -15.02 -11.47
C LEU A 110 -1.63 -15.70 -10.66
N THR A 111 -2.87 -15.27 -10.83
CA THR A 111 -4.04 -15.83 -10.12
C THR A 111 -4.23 -17.30 -10.42
N LEU A 112 -4.11 -17.70 -11.70
CA LEU A 112 -4.18 -19.09 -12.11
C LEU A 112 -3.04 -19.92 -11.50
N ALA A 113 -1.82 -19.40 -11.49
CA ALA A 113 -0.67 -20.08 -10.88
C ALA A 113 -0.85 -20.26 -9.37
N GLN A 114 -1.33 -19.23 -8.67
CA GLN A 114 -1.65 -19.30 -7.22
C GLN A 114 -2.79 -20.28 -6.91
N ALA A 115 -3.73 -20.46 -7.85
CA ALA A 115 -4.78 -21.48 -7.77
C ALA A 115 -4.28 -22.92 -8.07
N GLY A 116 -2.99 -23.09 -8.39
CA GLY A 116 -2.37 -24.39 -8.66
C GLY A 116 -2.41 -24.82 -10.15
N ALA A 117 -2.89 -23.96 -11.03
CA ALA A 117 -2.81 -24.19 -12.47
C ALA A 117 -1.37 -23.92 -13.00
N ARG A 118 -1.07 -24.40 -14.21
CA ARG A 118 0.18 -24.11 -14.93
C ARG A 118 -0.15 -23.29 -16.18
N PRO A 119 -0.45 -21.98 -16.04
CA PRO A 119 -0.83 -21.17 -17.19
C PRO A 119 0.33 -21.01 -18.16
N ILE A 120 0.02 -20.98 -19.44
CA ILE A 120 0.93 -20.57 -20.51
C ILE A 120 0.58 -19.11 -20.84
N LEU A 121 1.52 -18.20 -20.64
CA LEU A 121 1.36 -16.81 -21.01
C LEU A 121 2.09 -16.54 -22.32
N ILE A 122 1.38 -16.02 -23.31
CA ILE A 122 1.96 -15.63 -24.59
C ILE A 122 1.80 -14.14 -24.81
N GLU A 123 2.83 -13.52 -25.40
CA GLU A 123 2.88 -12.08 -25.70
C GLU A 123 3.30 -11.89 -27.16
N ARG A 124 2.64 -10.98 -27.86
CA ARG A 124 2.96 -10.63 -29.24
C ARG A 124 4.16 -9.69 -29.35
N GLY A 125 4.36 -8.86 -28.34
CA GLY A 125 5.43 -7.88 -28.30
C GLY A 125 6.81 -8.51 -28.18
N LYS A 126 7.83 -7.77 -28.57
CA LYS A 126 9.23 -8.16 -28.37
C LYS A 126 9.58 -8.22 -26.90
N ALA A 127 10.62 -8.98 -26.55
CA ALA A 127 11.20 -8.98 -25.21
C ALA A 127 11.61 -7.54 -24.78
N VAL A 128 11.58 -7.30 -23.46
CA VAL A 128 11.76 -5.93 -22.90
C VAL A 128 13.07 -5.28 -23.37
N GLU A 129 14.15 -6.03 -23.48
CA GLU A 129 15.46 -5.55 -23.93
C GLU A 129 15.41 -5.02 -25.39
N LYS A 130 14.70 -5.72 -26.26
CA LYS A 130 14.52 -5.31 -27.65
C LYS A 130 13.54 -4.14 -27.76
N ARG A 131 12.56 -4.09 -26.90
CA ARG A 131 11.57 -3.02 -26.87
C ARG A 131 12.15 -1.70 -26.38
N ALA A 132 13.07 -1.72 -25.42
CA ALA A 132 13.81 -0.55 -24.97
C ALA A 132 14.60 0.10 -26.14
N LEU A 133 15.30 -0.70 -26.94
CA LEU A 133 16.01 -0.21 -28.11
C LEU A 133 15.09 0.38 -29.19
N ASP A 134 13.89 -0.19 -29.37
CA ASP A 134 12.92 0.35 -30.33
C ASP A 134 12.41 1.75 -29.86
N VAL A 135 12.18 1.94 -28.56
CA VAL A 135 11.76 3.23 -27.99
C VAL A 135 12.85 4.28 -28.11
N GLU A 136 14.10 3.94 -27.82
CA GLU A 136 15.25 4.87 -27.99
C GLU A 136 15.42 5.34 -29.45
N ARG A 137 15.09 4.51 -30.44
CA ARG A 137 15.13 4.87 -31.84
C ARG A 137 13.99 5.77 -32.31
N MET A 138 12.93 5.88 -31.49
CA MET A 138 11.76 6.71 -31.80
C MET A 138 11.81 8.09 -31.09
N SER A 139 12.78 8.31 -30.21
CA SER A 139 13.03 9.56 -29.47
C SER A 139 14.07 10.40 -30.18
#